data_b8f302e54291a3eaf5fc3c212f5a06c5
#
_entry.id   b8f302e54291a3eaf5fc3c212f5a06c5
#
_cell.length_a   1.000
_cell.length_b   1.000
_cell.length_c   1.000
_cell.angle_alpha   90.00
_cell.angle_beta   90.00
_cell.angle_gamma   90.00
#
_symmetry.space_group_name_H-M   'P 1'
#
loop_
_entity.id
_entity.type
_entity.pdbx_description
1 polymer ?
#
loop_
_entity_poly.entity_id
_entity_poly.type
_entity_poly.pdbx_seq_one_letter_code
_entity_poly.pdbx_strand_id
1 'polypeptide(L)'
;MDTTTTDITTEQRIAALAKHLGCELDDISASVYDDNVFNACGGEYLVLTDDEANEQAEQYIRESLWAFRAEFIAAHSTNGWSDDCVEALEKMQGELCESANPIIEALIANMDHFVSDAVSADGRGHFISRYDGNENEEGEFYIYRTN
;
A
#
# COMPACT_ATOMS: atom_id res chain seq x y z
N MET A 1 -26.98 -8.40 -16.91
CA MET A 1 -26.67 -8.01 -16.42
C MET A 1 -26.29 -7.45 -15.80
N ASP A 2 -26.19 -7.53 -15.39
CA ASP A 2 -25.93 -6.96 -14.60
C ASP A 2 -25.15 -6.33 -14.31
N THR A 3 -25.14 -6.26 -14.71
CA THR A 3 -24.55 -5.37 -14.21
C THR A 3 -24.57 -4.92 -12.99
N THR A 4 -24.54 -5.69 -12.24
CA THR A 4 -24.48 -5.40 -10.86
C THR A 4 -23.14 -4.97 -10.36
N THR A 5 -22.14 -5.19 -11.12
CA THR A 5 -20.91 -4.52 -10.86
C THR A 5 -21.09 -3.12 -11.27
N THR A 6 -21.53 -2.35 -10.36
CA THR A 6 -21.60 -0.95 -10.53
C THR A 6 -20.19 -0.42 -10.63
N ASP A 7 -19.86 0.13 -11.73
CA ASP A 7 -18.59 0.82 -11.87
C ASP A 7 -18.54 1.95 -10.84
N ILE A 8 -17.53 1.94 -10.02
CA ILE A 8 -17.31 3.03 -9.07
C ILE A 8 -16.94 4.26 -9.87
N THR A 9 -17.72 5.30 -9.75
CA THR A 9 -17.50 6.54 -10.51
C THR A 9 -16.56 7.48 -9.77
N THR A 10 -15.95 8.37 -10.53
CA THR A 10 -15.15 9.45 -9.96
C THR A 10 -15.99 10.30 -9.00
N GLU A 11 -17.26 10.53 -9.34
CA GLU A 11 -18.15 11.30 -8.49
C GLU A 11 -18.38 10.66 -7.12
N GLN A 12 -18.48 9.34 -7.09
CA GLN A 12 -18.63 8.62 -5.82
C GLN A 12 -17.38 8.78 -4.94
N ARG A 13 -16.20 8.74 -5.54
CA ARG A 13 -14.95 8.94 -4.81
C ARG A 13 -14.84 10.37 -4.29
N ILE A 14 -15.19 11.34 -5.11
CA ILE A 14 -15.19 12.76 -4.72
C ILE A 14 -16.17 13.00 -3.57
N ALA A 15 -17.35 12.40 -3.64
CA ALA A 15 -18.34 12.54 -2.58
C ALA A 15 -17.83 12.00 -1.24
N ALA A 16 -17.16 10.85 -1.28
CA ALA A 16 -16.58 10.26 -0.07
C ALA A 16 -15.48 11.15 0.51
N LEU A 17 -14.62 11.68 -0.35
CA LEU A 17 -13.54 12.56 0.09
C LEU A 17 -14.08 13.86 0.67
N ALA A 18 -15.09 14.45 0.01
CA ALA A 18 -15.73 15.69 0.50
C ALA A 18 -16.33 15.47 1.89
N LYS A 19 -16.98 14.35 2.09
CA LYS A 19 -17.58 14.00 3.39
C LYS A 19 -16.50 13.84 4.46
N HIS A 20 -15.41 13.16 4.12
CA HIS A 20 -14.31 12.94 5.05
C HIS A 20 -13.65 14.27 5.46
N LEU A 21 -13.41 15.14 4.49
CA LEU A 21 -12.75 16.43 4.73
C LEU A 21 -13.68 17.53 5.22
N GLY A 22 -14.99 17.33 5.06
CA GLY A 22 -15.97 18.36 5.43
C GLY A 22 -15.94 19.55 4.49
N CYS A 23 -15.65 19.33 3.22
CA CYS A 23 -15.56 20.40 2.21
C CYS A 23 -16.62 20.22 1.13
N GLU A 24 -16.70 21.18 0.21
CA GLU A 24 -17.63 21.13 -0.92
C GLU A 24 -17.04 20.25 -2.04
N LEU A 25 -17.92 19.70 -2.87
CA LEU A 25 -17.49 18.90 -4.01
C LEU A 25 -16.60 19.71 -4.96
N ASP A 26 -16.89 21.00 -5.12
CA ASP A 26 -16.11 21.89 -6.00
C ASP A 26 -14.69 22.15 -5.52
N ASP A 27 -14.41 21.85 -4.25
CA ASP A 27 -13.08 22.03 -3.67
C ASP A 27 -12.13 20.90 -4.03
N ILE A 28 -12.64 19.85 -4.69
CA ILE A 28 -11.88 18.65 -5.02
C ILE A 28 -11.63 18.58 -6.53
N SER A 29 -10.36 18.37 -6.91
CA SER A 29 -9.94 18.21 -8.31
C SER A 29 -9.40 16.81 -8.52
N ALA A 30 -9.86 16.13 -9.56
CA ALA A 30 -9.32 14.83 -9.93
C ALA A 30 -7.96 14.99 -10.63
N SER A 31 -7.03 14.07 -10.35
CA SER A 31 -5.76 14.03 -11.05
C SER A 31 -5.99 13.63 -12.52
N VAL A 32 -5.22 14.23 -13.43
CA VAL A 32 -5.30 13.87 -14.84
C VAL A 32 -4.52 12.59 -15.15
N TYR A 33 -3.72 12.12 -14.20
CA TYR A 33 -2.84 10.97 -14.39
C TYR A 33 -3.33 9.69 -13.74
N ASP A 34 -4.19 9.80 -12.73
CA ASP A 34 -4.64 8.64 -11.96
C ASP A 34 -6.07 8.86 -11.51
N ASP A 35 -6.94 7.90 -11.81
CA ASP A 35 -8.37 8.00 -11.52
C ASP A 35 -8.71 7.99 -10.03
N ASN A 36 -7.78 7.56 -9.19
CA ASN A 36 -8.02 7.41 -7.76
C ASN A 36 -7.36 8.51 -6.92
N VAL A 37 -6.67 9.44 -7.57
CA VAL A 37 -5.95 10.52 -6.90
C VAL A 37 -6.69 11.83 -7.04
N PHE A 38 -6.83 12.55 -5.93
CA PHE A 38 -7.59 13.80 -5.88
C PHE A 38 -6.82 14.84 -5.07
N ASN A 39 -6.96 16.10 -5.48
CA ASN A 39 -6.37 17.23 -4.76
C ASN A 39 -7.48 18.01 -4.07
N ALA A 40 -7.29 18.31 -2.80
CA ALA A 40 -8.29 19.06 -2.01
C ALA A 40 -7.63 19.69 -0.79
N CYS A 41 -8.02 20.89 -0.47
CA CYS A 41 -7.62 21.55 0.79
C CYS A 41 -6.10 21.54 1.02
N GLY A 42 -5.33 21.69 -0.05
CA GLY A 42 -3.87 21.73 0.04
C GLY A 42 -3.18 20.38 0.16
N GLY A 43 -3.92 19.30 0.04
CA GLY A 43 -3.38 17.94 0.12
C GLY A 43 -3.72 17.09 -1.09
N GLU A 44 -3.03 15.97 -1.21
CA GLU A 44 -3.30 14.96 -2.23
C GLU A 44 -3.79 13.70 -1.53
N TYR A 45 -4.86 13.12 -2.08
CA TYR A 45 -5.53 11.98 -1.46
C TYR A 45 -5.77 10.86 -2.45
N LEU A 46 -5.60 9.61 -1.96
CA LEU A 46 -6.07 8.41 -2.67
C LEU A 46 -7.41 8.03 -2.07
N VAL A 47 -8.40 7.76 -2.92
CA VAL A 47 -9.71 7.27 -2.51
C VAL A 47 -9.91 5.90 -3.16
N LEU A 48 -9.80 4.85 -2.36
CA LEU A 48 -9.73 3.48 -2.84
C LEU A 48 -10.85 2.61 -2.25
N THR A 49 -11.29 1.61 -3.03
CA THR A 49 -12.11 0.53 -2.49
C THR A 49 -11.20 -0.40 -1.68
N ASP A 50 -11.78 -1.32 -0.93
CA ASP A 50 -11.01 -2.29 -0.15
C ASP A 50 -10.06 -3.10 -1.02
N ASP A 51 -10.55 -3.59 -2.16
CA ASP A 51 -9.73 -4.37 -3.09
C ASP A 51 -8.60 -3.54 -3.68
N GLU A 52 -8.88 -2.31 -4.07
CA GLU A 52 -7.87 -1.39 -4.60
C GLU A 52 -6.79 -1.08 -3.56
N ALA A 53 -7.20 -0.89 -2.32
CA ALA A 53 -6.26 -0.63 -1.23
C ALA A 53 -5.37 -1.84 -0.97
N ASN A 54 -5.93 -3.04 -1.02
CA ASN A 54 -5.14 -4.28 -0.87
C ASN A 54 -4.11 -4.41 -1.99
N GLU A 55 -4.49 -4.13 -3.23
CA GLU A 55 -3.57 -4.17 -4.36
C GLU A 55 -2.47 -3.13 -4.24
N GLN A 56 -2.83 -1.93 -3.82
CA GLN A 56 -1.87 -0.85 -3.64
C GLN A 56 -0.83 -1.20 -2.57
N ALA A 57 -1.28 -1.73 -1.44
CA ALA A 57 -0.38 -2.13 -0.36
C ALA A 57 0.53 -3.27 -0.81
N GLU A 58 -0.03 -4.27 -1.49
CA GLU A 58 0.76 -5.40 -1.99
C GLU A 58 1.82 -4.93 -2.98
N GLN A 59 1.46 -4.05 -3.91
CA GLN A 59 2.41 -3.54 -4.89
C GLN A 59 3.55 -2.81 -4.20
N TYR A 60 3.24 -1.95 -3.24
CA TYR A 60 4.26 -1.22 -2.49
C TYR A 60 5.19 -2.18 -1.73
N ILE A 61 4.62 -3.19 -1.08
CA ILE A 61 5.40 -4.18 -0.34
C ILE A 61 6.34 -4.93 -1.28
N ARG A 62 5.86 -5.38 -2.44
CA ARG A 62 6.68 -6.09 -3.42
C ARG A 62 7.82 -5.23 -3.96
N GLU A 63 7.59 -3.94 -4.11
CA GLU A 63 8.61 -3.00 -4.60
C GLU A 63 9.59 -2.57 -3.50
N SER A 64 9.27 -2.87 -2.26
CA SER A 64 10.04 -2.45 -1.09
C SER A 64 10.58 -3.60 -0.26
N LEU A 65 10.69 -4.79 -0.83
CA LEU A 65 11.17 -5.98 -0.11
C LEU A 65 12.54 -5.72 0.52
N TRP A 66 13.40 -5.01 -0.17
CA TRP A 66 14.74 -4.68 0.30
C TRP A 66 14.75 -3.85 1.59
N ALA A 67 13.64 -3.18 1.90
CA ALA A 67 13.54 -2.32 3.08
C ALA A 67 12.99 -3.05 4.30
N PHE A 68 12.53 -4.28 4.15
CA PHE A 68 12.03 -5.07 5.28
C PHE A 68 13.18 -5.62 6.11
N ARG A 69 12.92 -5.86 7.38
CA ARG A 69 13.91 -6.45 8.26
C ARG A 69 14.29 -7.86 7.78
N ALA A 70 15.56 -8.15 7.82
CA ALA A 70 16.04 -9.46 7.37
C ALA A 70 15.40 -10.60 8.16
N GLU A 71 15.17 -10.42 9.44
CA GLU A 71 14.53 -11.43 10.29
C GLU A 71 13.11 -11.72 9.84
N PHE A 72 12.37 -10.68 9.41
CA PHE A 72 11.02 -10.85 8.93
C PHE A 72 10.99 -11.64 7.62
N ILE A 73 11.93 -11.36 6.73
CA ILE A 73 12.09 -12.09 5.47
C ILE A 73 12.45 -13.55 5.77
N ALA A 74 13.40 -13.76 6.67
CA ALA A 74 13.85 -15.11 7.05
C ALA A 74 12.70 -15.93 7.63
N ALA A 75 11.84 -15.31 8.43
CA ALA A 75 10.68 -15.98 9.01
C ALA A 75 9.70 -16.48 7.95
N HIS A 76 9.69 -15.87 6.76
CA HIS A 76 8.82 -16.26 5.66
C HIS A 76 9.51 -17.09 4.59
N SER A 77 10.74 -17.51 4.83
CA SER A 77 11.45 -18.38 3.91
C SER A 77 11.11 -19.85 4.18
N THR A 78 11.47 -20.71 3.25
CA THR A 78 11.16 -22.14 3.34
C THR A 78 11.93 -22.84 4.45
N ASN A 79 13.14 -22.40 4.70
CA ASN A 79 14.04 -23.04 5.68
C ASN A 79 14.39 -22.06 6.80
N GLY A 80 14.72 -22.64 7.96
CA GLY A 80 15.25 -21.83 9.05
C GLY A 80 16.61 -21.23 8.69
N TRP A 81 16.85 -20.03 9.16
CA TRP A 81 18.09 -19.30 8.85
C TRP A 81 18.95 -19.15 10.10
N SER A 82 20.26 -19.30 9.93
CA SER A 82 21.23 -19.01 10.97
C SER A 82 21.41 -17.49 11.06
N ASP A 83 21.98 -17.04 12.17
CA ASP A 83 22.27 -15.61 12.35
C ASP A 83 23.22 -15.09 11.26
N ASP A 84 24.15 -15.92 10.82
CA ASP A 84 25.08 -15.56 9.74
C ASP A 84 24.35 -15.30 8.43
N CYS A 85 23.32 -16.10 8.13
CA CYS A 85 22.50 -15.90 6.92
C CYS A 85 21.68 -14.62 7.00
N VAL A 86 21.14 -14.30 8.18
CA VAL A 86 20.41 -13.07 8.39
C VAL A 86 21.32 -11.86 8.20
N GLU A 87 22.53 -11.91 8.74
CA GLU A 87 23.52 -10.85 8.56
C GLU A 87 23.90 -10.67 7.08
N ALA A 88 24.07 -11.78 6.35
CA ALA A 88 24.38 -11.72 4.92
C ALA A 88 23.26 -11.05 4.15
N LEU A 89 22.00 -11.34 4.50
CA LEU A 89 20.84 -10.71 3.89
C LEU A 89 20.81 -9.22 4.16
N GLU A 90 21.09 -8.82 5.40
CA GLU A 90 21.16 -7.40 5.76
C GLU A 90 22.20 -6.65 4.94
N LYS A 91 23.36 -7.25 4.74
CA LYS A 91 24.42 -6.66 3.92
C LYS A 91 23.97 -6.50 2.47
N MET A 92 23.35 -7.55 1.92
CA MET A 92 22.85 -7.50 0.56
C MET A 92 21.82 -6.40 0.38
N GLN A 93 20.90 -6.28 1.32
CA GLN A 93 19.87 -5.22 1.30
C GLN A 93 20.52 -3.83 1.31
N GLY A 94 21.51 -3.64 2.16
CA GLY A 94 22.19 -2.36 2.26
C GLY A 94 23.03 -2.00 1.04
N GLU A 95 23.62 -2.99 0.39
CA GLU A 95 24.49 -2.77 -0.78
C GLU A 95 23.71 -2.63 -2.08
N LEU A 96 22.67 -3.45 -2.26
CA LEU A 96 21.92 -3.51 -3.51
C LEU A 96 20.65 -2.65 -3.49
N CYS A 97 20.13 -2.34 -2.31
CA CYS A 97 18.89 -1.61 -2.16
C CYS A 97 17.78 -2.23 -3.02
N GLU A 98 17.09 -1.48 -3.84
CA GLU A 98 16.00 -1.99 -4.67
C GLU A 98 16.41 -3.14 -5.58
N SER A 99 17.66 -3.20 -5.96
CA SER A 99 18.17 -4.28 -6.83
C SER A 99 18.13 -5.64 -6.14
N ALA A 100 17.98 -5.68 -4.81
CA ALA A 100 17.85 -6.92 -4.06
C ALA A 100 16.45 -7.53 -4.15
N ASN A 101 15.44 -6.76 -4.56
CA ASN A 101 14.06 -7.21 -4.57
C ASN A 101 13.82 -8.56 -5.26
N PRO A 102 14.34 -8.79 -6.48
CA PRO A 102 14.13 -10.09 -7.12
C PRO A 102 14.72 -11.26 -6.34
N ILE A 103 15.85 -11.05 -5.69
CA ILE A 103 16.50 -12.09 -4.89
C ILE A 103 15.65 -12.38 -3.65
N ILE A 104 15.19 -11.34 -2.99
CA ILE A 104 14.38 -11.48 -1.78
C ILE A 104 13.04 -12.14 -2.11
N GLU A 105 12.42 -11.77 -3.22
CA GLU A 105 11.17 -12.39 -3.65
C GLU A 105 11.35 -13.91 -3.83
N ALA A 106 12.47 -14.32 -4.37
CA ALA A 106 12.78 -15.75 -4.55
C ALA A 106 12.95 -16.50 -3.23
N LEU A 107 13.32 -15.81 -2.17
CA LEU A 107 13.50 -16.41 -0.85
C LEU A 107 12.18 -16.60 -0.09
N ILE A 108 11.17 -15.81 -0.41
CA ILE A 108 9.89 -15.86 0.28
C ILE A 108 9.07 -17.05 -0.20
N ALA A 109 8.68 -17.92 0.73
CA ALA A 109 7.95 -19.14 0.41
C ALA A 109 6.53 -18.88 -0.08
N ASN A 110 5.85 -17.92 0.54
CA ASN A 110 4.47 -17.58 0.20
C ASN A 110 4.31 -16.07 0.29
N MET A 111 4.28 -15.41 -0.88
CA MET A 111 4.21 -13.95 -0.96
C MET A 111 2.89 -13.41 -0.37
N ASP A 112 1.78 -14.10 -0.60
CA ASP A 112 0.49 -13.65 -0.07
C ASP A 112 0.51 -13.62 1.46
N HIS A 113 1.13 -14.63 2.08
CA HIS A 113 1.26 -14.70 3.53
C HIS A 113 2.20 -13.60 4.04
N PHE A 114 3.30 -13.36 3.32
CA PHE A 114 4.24 -12.29 3.65
C PHE A 114 3.54 -10.93 3.66
N VAL A 115 2.78 -10.64 2.60
CA VAL A 115 2.03 -9.39 2.46
C VAL A 115 0.99 -9.27 3.58
N SER A 116 0.25 -10.33 3.84
CA SER A 116 -0.77 -10.35 4.89
C SER A 116 -0.17 -10.05 6.26
N ASP A 117 0.95 -10.68 6.58
CA ASP A 117 1.61 -10.46 7.86
C ASP A 117 2.20 -9.05 7.97
N ALA A 118 2.75 -8.52 6.88
CA ALA A 118 3.27 -7.16 6.85
C ALA A 118 2.15 -6.15 7.11
N VAL A 119 1.01 -6.32 6.46
CA VAL A 119 -0.14 -5.44 6.63
C VAL A 119 -0.69 -5.56 8.06
N SER A 120 -0.72 -6.78 8.60
CA SER A 120 -1.19 -6.98 9.97
C SER A 120 -0.29 -6.32 11.01
N ALA A 121 1.02 -6.31 10.74
CA ALA A 121 1.99 -5.74 11.67
C ALA A 121 1.99 -4.20 11.64
N ASP A 122 1.97 -3.62 10.44
CA ASP A 122 2.18 -2.17 10.28
C ASP A 122 0.93 -1.41 9.85
N GLY A 123 -0.07 -2.10 9.32
CA GLY A 123 -1.28 -1.49 8.82
C GLY A 123 -1.17 -1.07 7.36
N ARG A 124 -2.31 -1.15 6.67
CA ARG A 124 -2.38 -0.83 5.25
C ARG A 124 -2.05 0.66 5.00
N GLY A 125 -2.46 1.53 5.92
CA GLY A 125 -2.15 2.95 5.83
C GLY A 125 -0.66 3.24 5.82
N HIS A 126 0.11 2.46 6.56
CA HIS A 126 1.57 2.61 6.61
C HIS A 126 2.20 2.47 5.21
N PHE A 127 1.67 1.57 4.40
CA PHE A 127 2.21 1.30 3.07
C PHE A 127 1.64 2.21 1.99
N ILE A 128 0.48 2.82 2.21
CA ILE A 128 -0.20 3.62 1.20
C ILE A 128 -0.08 5.12 1.46
N SER A 129 -0.26 5.56 2.71
CA SER A 129 -0.19 6.97 3.03
C SER A 129 1.22 7.40 3.37
N ARG A 130 1.83 8.17 2.49
CA ARG A 130 3.18 8.69 2.71
C ARG A 130 3.19 9.90 3.63
N TYR A 131 2.02 10.49 3.85
CA TYR A 131 1.92 11.71 4.63
C TYR A 131 1.86 11.44 6.14
N ASP A 132 0.93 10.58 6.56
CA ASP A 132 0.71 10.34 7.99
C ASP A 132 0.57 8.86 8.37
N GLY A 133 0.60 7.95 7.38
CA GLY A 133 0.46 6.53 7.65
C GLY A 133 -0.94 6.09 8.05
N ASN A 134 -1.92 6.96 7.91
CA ASN A 134 -3.29 6.67 8.36
C ASN A 134 -4.19 6.15 7.24
N GLU A 135 -5.14 5.31 7.63
CA GLU A 135 -6.21 4.86 6.78
C GLU A 135 -7.51 5.37 7.37
N ASN A 136 -8.32 6.03 6.56
CA ASN A 136 -9.59 6.60 7.01
C ASN A 136 -10.73 5.99 6.19
N GLU A 137 -11.70 5.39 6.88
CA GLU A 137 -12.83 4.75 6.22
C GLU A 137 -13.96 5.75 6.05
N GLU A 138 -14.52 5.80 4.84
CA GLU A 138 -15.68 6.63 4.54
C GLU A 138 -16.61 5.86 3.60
N GLY A 139 -17.68 5.27 4.15
CA GLY A 139 -18.58 4.42 3.39
C GLY A 139 -17.86 3.18 2.86
N GLU A 140 -17.89 3.00 1.55
CA GLU A 140 -17.22 1.89 0.89
C GLU A 140 -15.76 2.17 0.58
N PHE A 141 -15.28 3.37 0.89
CA PHE A 141 -13.96 3.81 0.50
C PHE A 141 -13.02 3.94 1.67
N TYR A 142 -11.74 3.84 1.35
CA TYR A 142 -10.64 4.07 2.27
C TYR A 142 -9.81 5.21 1.72
N ILE A 143 -9.56 6.21 2.54
CA ILE A 143 -8.94 7.46 2.12
C ILE A 143 -7.56 7.58 2.75
N TYR A 144 -6.57 7.89 1.92
CA TYR A 144 -5.18 8.02 2.34
C TYR A 144 -4.62 9.34 1.85
N ARG A 145 -4.07 10.11 2.75
CA ARG A 145 -3.39 11.33 2.35
C ARG A 145 -1.96 10.98 1.91
N THR A 146 -1.55 11.47 0.75
CA THR A 146 -0.24 11.15 0.19
C THR A 146 0.71 12.35 0.13
N ASN A 147 0.16 13.54 0.34
CA ASN A 147 0.99 14.75 0.34
C ASN A 147 0.32 15.89 1.12
#